data_4292a8c1efe1c0b5afc8a2f3fef7cd05
#
_entry.id   4292a8c1efe1c0b5afc8a2f3fef7cd05
#
_cell.length_a   1.000
_cell.length_b   1.000
_cell.length_c   1.000
_cell.angle_alpha   90.00
_cell.angle_beta   90.00
_cell.angle_gamma   90.00
#
_symmetry.space_group_name_H-M   'P 1'
#
loop_
_entity.id
_entity.type
_entity.pdbx_description
1 polymer ?
#
loop_
_entity_poly.entity_id
_entity_poly.type
_entity_poly.pdbx_seq_one_letter_code
_entity_poly.pdbx_strand_id
1 'polypeptide(L)'
;MNNSISISIIAPIYGVENYIEKFADSVLSQSYQNIEFIFVNDGTKDNSMSVLNGLIDSKFSHLKDKIKIINKQNGGLPAARRTGLDAATSDYVYHVDSDDWLAPDSIKKIVDEIERTSSDIVYFNLVK
;
A
#
# COMPACT_ATOMS: atom_id res chain seq x y z
N MET A 1 -10.47 2.54 20.88
CA MET A 1 -9.44 2.70 19.87
C MET A 1 -9.84 3.78 18.87
N ASN A 2 -8.90 4.65 18.56
CA ASN A 2 -9.16 5.77 17.66
C ASN A 2 -8.68 5.46 16.24
N ASN A 3 -9.61 5.44 15.27
CA ASN A 3 -9.30 5.23 13.86
C ASN A 3 -9.39 6.53 13.05
N SER A 4 -9.23 7.70 13.72
CA SER A 4 -9.36 8.99 13.05
C SER A 4 -8.19 9.30 12.12
N ILE A 5 -7.01 8.75 12.39
CA ILE A 5 -5.84 8.98 11.53
C ILE A 5 -5.96 8.10 10.30
N SER A 6 -5.91 8.73 9.13
CA SER A 6 -5.97 7.98 7.87
C SER A 6 -4.58 7.85 7.26
N ILE A 7 -4.33 6.69 6.65
CA ILE A 7 -3.04 6.35 6.04
C ILE A 7 -3.29 5.95 4.59
N SER A 8 -2.52 6.52 3.66
CA SER A 8 -2.48 6.05 2.28
C SER A 8 -1.22 5.21 2.10
N ILE A 9 -1.40 3.96 1.73
CA ILE A 9 -0.28 3.09 1.38
C ILE A 9 -0.10 3.15 -0.13
N ILE A 10 1.09 3.53 -0.58
CA ILE A 10 1.41 3.65 -2.00
C ILE A 10 2.38 2.57 -2.38
N ALA A 11 2.01 1.74 -3.35
CA ALA A 11 2.80 0.62 -3.80
C ALA A 11 2.97 0.64 -5.32
N PRO A 12 4.16 1.02 -5.81
CA PRO A 12 4.46 0.88 -7.24
C PRO A 12 4.58 -0.60 -7.62
N ILE A 13 4.10 -0.95 -8.81
CA ILE A 13 4.13 -2.32 -9.30
C ILE A 13 4.83 -2.36 -10.65
N TYR A 14 5.94 -3.08 -10.70
CA TYR A 14 6.66 -3.33 -11.94
C TYR A 14 7.53 -4.57 -11.80
N GLY A 15 7.22 -5.61 -12.58
CA GLY A 15 8.06 -6.81 -12.64
C GLY A 15 8.11 -7.62 -11.34
N VAL A 16 7.00 -7.72 -10.62
CA VAL A 16 6.97 -8.37 -9.29
C VAL A 16 6.00 -9.54 -9.22
N GLU A 17 5.74 -10.21 -10.34
CA GLU A 17 4.74 -11.28 -10.37
C GLU A 17 5.03 -12.41 -9.36
N ASN A 18 6.30 -12.63 -9.01
CA ASN A 18 6.68 -13.66 -8.03
C ASN A 18 6.54 -13.20 -6.58
N TYR A 19 6.30 -11.92 -6.35
CA TYR A 19 6.26 -11.34 -5.01
C TYR A 19 4.92 -10.69 -4.68
N ILE A 20 4.16 -10.33 -5.70
CA ILE A 20 2.99 -9.45 -5.52
C ILE A 20 1.90 -10.09 -4.66
N GLU A 21 1.71 -11.40 -4.74
CA GLU A 21 0.68 -12.07 -3.95
C GLU A 21 0.98 -11.94 -2.46
N LYS A 22 2.19 -12.29 -2.04
CA LYS A 22 2.58 -12.23 -0.64
C LYS A 22 2.57 -10.78 -0.14
N PHE A 23 3.09 -9.87 -0.96
CA PHE A 23 3.09 -8.45 -0.62
C PHE A 23 1.67 -7.92 -0.42
N ALA A 24 0.81 -8.11 -1.42
CA ALA A 24 -0.54 -7.58 -1.37
C ALA A 24 -1.36 -8.21 -0.25
N ASP A 25 -1.19 -9.51 -0.01
CA ASP A 25 -1.86 -10.17 1.10
C ASP A 25 -1.46 -9.52 2.42
N SER A 26 -0.19 -9.24 2.63
CA SER A 26 0.28 -8.62 3.87
C SER A 26 -0.23 -7.19 4.02
N VAL A 27 -0.26 -6.44 2.94
CA VAL A 27 -0.70 -5.03 2.96
C VAL A 27 -2.20 -4.93 3.17
N LEU A 28 -2.97 -5.78 2.49
CA LEU A 28 -4.43 -5.73 2.56
C LEU A 28 -4.98 -6.37 3.83
N SER A 29 -4.16 -7.13 4.56
CA SER A 29 -4.55 -7.82 5.80
C SER A 29 -4.15 -7.06 7.06
N GLN A 30 -3.77 -5.78 6.95
CA GLN A 30 -3.36 -5.01 8.12
C GLN A 30 -4.49 -4.90 9.15
N SER A 31 -4.13 -4.93 10.43
CA SER A 31 -5.10 -4.84 11.52
C SER A 31 -5.74 -3.45 11.63
N TYR A 32 -5.03 -2.41 11.20
CA TYR A 32 -5.59 -1.06 11.18
C TYR A 32 -6.49 -0.90 9.97
N GLN A 33 -7.64 -0.25 10.12
CA GLN A 33 -8.66 -0.25 9.06
C GLN A 33 -8.78 1.07 8.29
N ASN A 34 -8.36 2.19 8.86
CA ASN A 34 -8.50 3.48 8.17
C ASN A 34 -7.35 3.69 7.19
N ILE A 35 -7.31 2.84 6.17
CA ILE A 35 -6.25 2.81 5.17
C ILE A 35 -6.85 2.90 3.77
N GLU A 36 -6.23 3.73 2.94
CA GLU A 36 -6.45 3.78 1.50
C GLU A 36 -5.25 3.10 0.83
N PHE A 37 -5.53 2.15 -0.07
CA PHE A 37 -4.48 1.40 -0.77
C PHE A 37 -4.36 1.91 -2.20
N ILE A 38 -3.18 2.35 -2.59
CA ILE A 38 -2.94 2.87 -3.94
C ILE A 38 -1.86 2.03 -4.60
N PHE A 39 -2.27 1.22 -5.57
CA PHE A 39 -1.35 0.42 -6.37
C PHE A 39 -1.13 1.11 -7.70
N VAL A 40 0.12 1.46 -7.99
CA VAL A 40 0.46 2.15 -9.22
C VAL A 40 1.15 1.17 -10.16
N ASN A 41 0.44 0.76 -11.21
CA ASN A 41 1.01 -0.09 -12.24
C ASN A 41 1.88 0.77 -13.16
N ASP A 42 3.18 0.63 -13.04
CA ASP A 42 4.16 1.41 -13.80
C ASP A 42 4.48 0.75 -15.15
N GLY A 43 3.44 0.33 -15.84
CA GLY A 43 3.59 -0.28 -17.16
C GLY A 43 4.21 -1.67 -17.12
N THR A 44 3.91 -2.46 -16.09
CA THR A 44 4.47 -3.81 -15.98
C THR A 44 4.02 -4.68 -17.14
N LYS A 45 4.94 -5.49 -17.68
CA LYS A 45 4.67 -6.36 -18.81
C LYS A 45 4.42 -7.81 -18.42
N ASP A 46 4.66 -8.13 -17.17
CA ASP A 46 4.47 -9.49 -16.64
C ASP A 46 3.05 -9.65 -16.09
N ASN A 47 2.82 -10.70 -15.33
CA ASN A 47 1.51 -11.02 -14.78
C ASN A 47 1.23 -10.40 -13.40
N SER A 48 2.03 -9.42 -12.97
CA SER A 48 1.85 -8.79 -11.66
C SER A 48 0.42 -8.31 -11.43
N MET A 49 -0.15 -7.61 -12.41
CA MET A 49 -1.50 -7.06 -12.24
C MET A 49 -2.57 -8.13 -12.26
N SER A 50 -2.40 -9.18 -13.07
CA SER A 50 -3.35 -10.30 -13.07
C SER A 50 -3.38 -10.99 -11.72
N VAL A 51 -2.22 -11.21 -11.11
CA VAL A 51 -2.12 -11.82 -9.78
C VAL A 51 -2.76 -10.92 -8.73
N LEU A 52 -2.45 -9.63 -8.77
CA LEU A 52 -3.00 -8.66 -7.81
C LEU A 52 -4.53 -8.61 -7.90
N ASN A 53 -5.05 -8.44 -9.11
CA ASN A 53 -6.50 -8.35 -9.33
C ASN A 53 -7.21 -9.64 -8.91
N GLY A 54 -6.61 -10.79 -9.20
CA GLY A 54 -7.16 -12.08 -8.77
C GLY A 54 -7.24 -12.21 -7.26
N LEU A 55 -6.21 -11.77 -6.56
CA LEU A 55 -6.19 -11.80 -5.10
C LEU A 55 -7.24 -10.87 -4.51
N ILE A 56 -7.36 -9.66 -5.04
CA ILE A 56 -8.37 -8.70 -4.58
C ILE A 56 -9.77 -9.30 -4.77
N ASP A 57 -10.06 -9.83 -5.94
CA ASP A 57 -11.37 -10.37 -6.25
C ASP A 57 -11.72 -11.58 -5.38
N SER A 58 -10.75 -12.47 -5.12
CA SER A 58 -11.00 -13.71 -4.39
C SER A 58 -10.97 -13.56 -2.88
N LYS A 59 -10.16 -12.64 -2.35
CA LYS A 59 -9.94 -12.57 -0.90
C LYS A 59 -10.26 -11.20 -0.30
N PHE A 60 -10.16 -10.12 -1.07
CA PHE A 60 -10.26 -8.77 -0.55
C PHE A 60 -11.32 -7.92 -1.25
N SER A 61 -12.34 -8.56 -1.82
CA SER A 61 -13.40 -7.82 -2.51
C SER A 61 -14.11 -6.83 -1.61
N HIS A 62 -14.15 -7.11 -0.31
CA HIS A 62 -14.78 -6.22 0.68
C HIS A 62 -13.98 -4.91 0.87
N LEU A 63 -12.75 -4.83 0.38
CA LEU A 63 -11.92 -3.63 0.47
C LEU A 63 -11.89 -2.81 -0.81
N LYS A 64 -12.65 -3.20 -1.85
CA LYS A 64 -12.56 -2.53 -3.15
C LYS A 64 -12.79 -1.02 -3.08
N ASP A 65 -13.65 -0.56 -2.19
CA ASP A 65 -13.90 0.87 -2.02
C ASP A 65 -12.67 1.63 -1.51
N LYS A 66 -11.73 0.93 -0.90
CA LYS A 66 -10.53 1.51 -0.34
C LYS A 66 -9.30 1.30 -1.22
N ILE A 67 -9.45 0.61 -2.34
CA ILE A 67 -8.35 0.26 -3.23
C ILE A 67 -8.44 1.08 -4.50
N LYS A 68 -7.35 1.79 -4.84
CA LYS A 68 -7.19 2.51 -6.09
C LYS A 68 -6.10 1.83 -6.90
N ILE A 69 -6.39 1.51 -8.16
CA ILE A 69 -5.41 0.98 -9.09
C ILE A 69 -5.22 1.99 -10.20
N ILE A 70 -3.99 2.48 -10.34
CA ILE A 70 -3.65 3.48 -11.34
C ILE A 70 -2.72 2.85 -12.35
N ASN A 71 -3.09 2.88 -13.62
CA ASN A 71 -2.26 2.37 -14.70
C ASN A 71 -1.59 3.55 -15.39
N LYS A 72 -0.28 3.47 -15.57
CA LYS A 72 0.47 4.51 -16.26
C LYS A 72 1.52 3.89 -17.15
N GLN A 73 2.02 4.68 -18.10
CA GLN A 73 3.16 4.29 -18.91
C GLN A 73 4.40 4.20 -18.02
N ASN A 74 5.28 3.25 -18.29
CA ASN A 74 6.50 3.07 -17.51
C ASN A 74 7.31 4.37 -17.47
N GLY A 75 7.59 4.83 -16.26
CA GLY A 75 8.38 6.05 -16.04
C GLY A 75 9.39 5.89 -14.92
N GLY A 76 9.46 4.70 -14.32
CA GLY A 76 10.38 4.42 -13.23
C GLY A 76 9.76 4.63 -11.86
N LEU A 77 10.48 4.18 -10.84
CA LEU A 77 10.01 4.17 -9.46
C LEU A 77 9.65 5.56 -8.92
N PRO A 78 10.49 6.59 -9.11
CA PRO A 78 10.12 7.92 -8.61
C PRO A 78 8.84 8.45 -9.23
N ALA A 79 8.64 8.23 -10.54
CA ALA A 79 7.42 8.68 -11.22
C ALA A 79 6.19 7.94 -10.71
N ALA A 80 6.31 6.63 -10.46
CA ALA A 80 5.21 5.84 -9.94
C ALA A 80 4.83 6.29 -8.53
N ARG A 81 5.82 6.56 -7.68
CA ARG A 81 5.58 7.08 -6.33
C ARG A 81 4.88 8.44 -6.37
N ARG A 82 5.30 9.31 -7.28
CA ARG A 82 4.67 10.62 -7.45
C ARG A 82 3.22 10.48 -7.86
N THR A 83 2.94 9.60 -8.81
CA THR A 83 1.57 9.34 -9.25
C THR A 83 0.70 8.88 -8.08
N GLY A 84 1.22 7.97 -7.26
CA GLY A 84 0.49 7.51 -6.07
C GLY A 84 0.27 8.63 -5.05
N LEU A 85 1.30 9.45 -4.83
CA LEU A 85 1.21 10.56 -3.89
C LEU A 85 0.15 11.57 -4.35
N ASP A 86 0.09 11.87 -5.64
CA ASP A 86 -0.89 12.80 -6.19
C ASP A 86 -2.34 12.28 -6.02
N ALA A 87 -2.51 10.97 -5.94
CA ALA A 87 -3.83 10.36 -5.74
C ALA A 87 -4.20 10.17 -4.28
N ALA A 88 -3.25 10.34 -3.36
CA ALA A 88 -3.48 10.09 -1.94
C ALA A 88 -4.36 11.18 -1.33
N THR A 89 -5.30 10.77 -0.47
CA THR A 89 -6.24 11.67 0.19
C THR A 89 -6.18 11.59 1.71
N SER A 90 -5.27 10.80 2.26
CA SER A 90 -5.19 10.55 3.70
C SER A 90 -4.29 11.55 4.42
N ASP A 91 -4.33 11.50 5.76
CA ASP A 91 -3.51 12.38 6.61
C ASP A 91 -2.03 12.09 6.48
N TYR A 92 -1.68 10.81 6.29
CA TYR A 92 -0.29 10.36 6.17
C TYR A 92 -0.14 9.43 4.98
N VAL A 93 1.06 9.41 4.42
CA VAL A 93 1.41 8.57 3.29
C VAL A 93 2.54 7.63 3.67
N TYR A 94 2.42 6.37 3.28
CA TYR A 94 3.44 5.39 3.52
C TYR A 94 3.76 4.66 2.20
N HIS A 95 5.02 4.80 1.75
CA HIS A 95 5.49 4.14 0.53
C HIS A 95 6.05 2.76 0.87
N VAL A 96 5.60 1.74 0.14
CA VAL A 96 6.11 0.37 0.30
C VAL A 96 6.50 -0.20 -1.05
N ASP A 97 7.57 -0.98 -1.05
CA ASP A 97 8.00 -1.68 -2.26
C ASP A 97 7.25 -3.00 -2.39
N SER A 98 6.79 -3.31 -3.60
CA SER A 98 5.92 -4.46 -3.84
C SER A 98 6.66 -5.80 -3.89
N ASP A 99 7.95 -5.84 -3.65
CA ASP A 99 8.71 -7.07 -3.46
C ASP A 99 8.95 -7.40 -1.98
N ASP A 100 8.40 -6.60 -1.08
CA ASP A 100 8.49 -6.79 0.36
C ASP A 100 7.18 -7.34 0.93
N TRP A 101 7.06 -7.35 2.25
CA TRP A 101 5.80 -7.63 2.94
C TRP A 101 5.82 -6.96 4.30
N LEU A 102 4.62 -6.77 4.87
CA LEU A 102 4.45 -6.10 6.16
C LEU A 102 4.00 -7.09 7.22
N ALA A 103 4.42 -6.85 8.46
CA ALA A 103 3.86 -7.56 9.59
C ALA A 103 2.39 -7.14 9.79
N PRO A 104 1.53 -8.00 10.38
CA PRO A 104 0.10 -7.72 10.47
C PRO A 104 -0.26 -6.42 11.18
N ASP A 105 0.52 -5.98 12.14
CA ASP A 105 0.24 -4.78 12.94
C ASP A 105 1.15 -3.60 12.60
N SER A 106 1.82 -3.63 11.45
CA SER A 106 2.79 -2.58 11.08
C SER A 106 2.16 -1.19 11.06
N ILE A 107 1.02 -1.06 10.39
CA ILE A 107 0.37 0.26 10.27
C ILE A 107 -0.21 0.70 11.61
N LYS A 108 -0.78 -0.23 12.38
CA LYS A 108 -1.28 0.10 13.70
C LYS A 108 -0.17 0.66 14.60
N LYS A 109 1.03 0.07 14.53
CA LYS A 109 2.17 0.56 15.31
C LYS A 109 2.58 1.96 14.89
N ILE A 110 2.54 2.25 13.59
CA ILE A 110 2.84 3.60 13.08
C ILE A 110 1.82 4.59 13.61
N VAL A 111 0.54 4.25 13.55
CA VAL A 111 -0.53 5.14 14.03
C VAL A 111 -0.39 5.37 15.54
N ASP A 112 -0.12 4.32 16.31
CA ASP A 112 0.06 4.45 17.76
C ASP A 112 1.23 5.40 18.06
N GLU A 113 2.30 5.33 17.29
CA GLU A 113 3.46 6.20 17.48
C GLU A 113 3.13 7.65 17.11
N ILE A 114 2.38 7.85 16.04
CA ILE A 114 1.93 9.20 15.66
C ILE A 114 1.10 9.81 16.77
N GLU A 115 0.15 9.06 17.31
CA GLU A 115 -0.72 9.54 18.39
C GLU A 115 0.08 9.82 19.66
N ARG A 116 1.04 8.96 20.00
CA ARG A 116 1.84 9.10 21.20
C ARG A 116 2.75 10.32 21.16
N THR A 117 3.33 10.62 19.99
CA THR A 117 4.34 11.67 19.85
C THR A 117 3.81 12.95 19.22
N SER A 118 2.62 12.93 18.65
CA SER A 118 2.05 14.01 17.84
C SER A 118 3.00 14.43 16.71
N SER A 119 3.69 13.44 16.13
CA SER A 119 4.68 13.67 15.08
C SER A 119 4.02 13.83 13.72
N ASP A 120 4.60 14.67 12.86
CA ASP A 120 4.20 14.78 11.46
C ASP A 120 4.84 13.68 10.62
N ILE A 121 6.01 13.19 11.03
CA ILE A 121 6.76 12.17 10.32
C ILE A 121 7.21 11.09 11.31
N VAL A 122 6.99 9.83 10.94
CA VAL A 122 7.38 8.69 11.76
C VAL A 122 8.22 7.74 10.92
N TYR A 123 9.38 7.33 11.46
CA TYR A 123 10.27 6.38 10.81
C TYR A 123 10.21 5.05 11.53
N PHE A 124 9.99 3.99 10.76
CA PHE A 124 9.91 2.63 11.29
C PHE A 124 10.76 1.67 10.49
N ASN A 125 11.40 0.74 11.20
CA ASN A 125 11.87 -0.49 10.59
C ASN A 125 10.69 -1.45 10.58
N LEU A 126 10.01 -1.54 9.45
CA LEU A 126 8.91 -2.48 9.32
C LEU A 126 9.50 -3.85 9.04
N VAL A 127 9.47 -4.69 10.04
CA VAL A 127 10.06 -6.02 9.96
C VAL A 127 9.19 -6.90 9.08
N LYS A 128 9.88 -7.55 8.18
CA LYS A 128 9.24 -8.47 7.26
C LYS A 128 9.24 -9.88 7.84
#